data_2500f8a4c192c6023dcea5fa4ce10515
#
_entry.id   2500f8a4c192c6023dcea5fa4ce10515
#
_cell.length_a   1.000
_cell.length_b   1.000
_cell.length_c   1.000
_cell.angle_alpha   90.00
_cell.angle_beta   90.00
_cell.angle_gamma   90.00
#
_symmetry.space_group_name_H-M   'P 1'
#
loop_
_entity.id
_entity.type
_entity.pdbx_description
1 polymer ?
#
loop_
_entity_poly.entity_id
_entity_poly.type
_entity_poly.pdbx_seq_one_letter_code
_entity_poly.pdbx_strand_id
1 'polypeptide(L)'
;SALTGATKILAKELGPHGIRLNSVYMGWMWGPPVEAYVNGTAEMMNIKPEDLVKNITKDIPLGIIPDDRDCANAALFLASDLANVITGANLDVNGGEFMS
;
A
#
# COMPACT_ATOMS: atom_id res chain seq x y z
N SER A 1 4.88 1.77 -14.84
CA SER A 1 5.58 0.51 -14.55
C SER A 1 4.99 -0.64 -15.35
N ALA A 2 5.69 -1.75 -15.39
CA ALA A 2 5.21 -2.97 -16.07
C ALA A 2 3.89 -3.47 -15.44
N LEU A 3 3.78 -3.42 -14.11
CA LEU A 3 2.55 -3.82 -13.42
C LEU A 3 1.39 -2.91 -13.76
N THR A 4 1.61 -1.60 -13.84
CA THR A 4 0.59 -0.63 -14.25
C THR A 4 0.07 -0.95 -15.65
N GLY A 5 0.98 -1.24 -16.60
CA GLY A 5 0.61 -1.62 -17.97
C GLY A 5 -0.18 -2.92 -18.02
N ALA A 6 0.27 -3.93 -17.27
CA ALA A 6 -0.43 -5.22 -17.20
C ALA A 6 -1.84 -5.07 -16.63
N THR A 7 -2.01 -4.27 -15.60
CA THR A 7 -3.33 -4.00 -15.00
C THR A 7 -4.28 -3.40 -16.02
N LYS A 8 -3.83 -2.43 -16.80
CA LYS A 8 -4.68 -1.78 -17.81
C LYS A 8 -5.07 -2.73 -18.95
N ILE A 9 -4.14 -3.54 -19.40
CA ILE A 9 -4.41 -4.53 -20.47
C ILE A 9 -5.42 -5.56 -19.99
N LEU A 10 -5.21 -6.13 -18.81
CA LEU A 10 -6.11 -7.14 -18.24
C LEU A 10 -7.49 -6.55 -17.93
N ALA A 11 -7.56 -5.31 -17.46
CA ALA A 11 -8.83 -4.65 -17.22
C ALA A 11 -9.65 -4.53 -18.51
N LYS A 12 -9.00 -4.22 -19.64
CA LYS A 12 -9.66 -4.15 -20.94
C LYS A 12 -10.16 -5.52 -21.39
N GLU A 13 -9.39 -6.58 -21.15
CA GLU A 13 -9.78 -7.93 -21.53
C GLU A 13 -10.94 -8.45 -20.68
N LEU A 14 -10.94 -8.12 -19.39
CA LEU A 14 -11.93 -8.64 -18.43
C LEU A 14 -13.22 -7.81 -18.38
N GLY A 15 -13.15 -6.55 -18.79
CA GLY A 15 -14.30 -5.63 -18.76
C GLY A 15 -15.54 -6.16 -19.48
N PRO A 16 -15.43 -6.71 -20.72
CA PRO A 16 -16.57 -7.27 -21.42
C PRO A 16 -17.25 -8.43 -20.69
N HIS A 17 -16.56 -9.06 -19.75
CA HIS A 17 -17.10 -10.14 -18.92
C HIS A 17 -17.68 -9.64 -17.58
N GLY A 18 -17.75 -8.33 -17.39
CA GLY A 18 -18.25 -7.74 -16.15
C GLY A 18 -17.28 -7.87 -14.96
N ILE A 19 -16.01 -8.09 -15.24
CA ILE A 19 -14.98 -8.25 -14.19
C ILE A 19 -14.14 -6.99 -14.12
N ARG A 20 -14.02 -6.43 -12.93
CA ARG A 20 -13.16 -5.29 -12.65
C ARG A 20 -11.79 -5.78 -12.17
N LEU A 21 -10.74 -5.09 -12.57
CA LEU A 21 -9.38 -5.38 -12.13
C LEU A 21 -8.66 -4.08 -11.79
N ASN A 22 -8.23 -3.94 -10.56
CA ASN A 22 -7.51 -2.78 -10.06
C ASN A 22 -6.28 -3.24 -9.29
N SER A 23 -5.29 -2.37 -9.19
CA SER A 23 -4.08 -2.62 -8.42
C SER A 23 -3.97 -1.66 -7.25
N VAL A 24 -3.40 -2.12 -6.15
CA VAL A 24 -3.01 -1.27 -5.03
C VAL A 24 -1.49 -1.37 -4.86
N TYR A 25 -0.84 -0.22 -4.69
CA TYR A 25 0.59 -0.14 -4.41
C TYR A 25 0.77 0.26 -2.96
N MET A 26 1.28 -0.68 -2.18
CA MET A 26 1.50 -0.47 -0.75
C MET A 26 2.99 -0.28 -0.49
N GLY A 27 3.33 0.61 0.45
CA GLY A 27 4.67 0.75 0.97
C GLY A 27 4.79 0.10 2.33
N TRP A 28 5.37 0.82 3.28
CA TRP A 28 5.40 0.37 4.66
C TRP A 28 3.98 0.23 5.20
N MET A 29 3.71 -0.89 5.87
CA MET A 29 2.45 -1.11 6.58
C MET A 29 2.77 -1.54 8.00
N TRP A 30 2.17 -0.87 8.98
CA TRP A 30 2.35 -1.26 10.37
C TRP A 30 1.48 -2.47 10.68
N GLY A 31 2.13 -3.56 11.03
CA GLY A 31 1.53 -4.81 11.44
C GLY A 31 2.59 -5.67 12.11
N PRO A 32 2.27 -6.88 12.57
CA PRO A 32 3.20 -7.71 13.32
C PRO A 32 4.57 -7.93 12.68
N PRO A 33 4.69 -8.20 11.37
CA PRO A 33 6.02 -8.39 10.75
C PRO A 33 6.88 -7.12 10.79
N VAL A 34 6.31 -5.95 10.55
CA VAL A 34 7.04 -4.67 10.57
C VAL A 34 7.38 -4.28 11.98
N GLU A 35 6.48 -4.49 12.93
CA GLU A 35 6.75 -4.27 14.35
C GLU A 35 7.94 -5.11 14.81
N ALA A 36 7.97 -6.38 14.45
CA ALA A 36 9.09 -7.28 14.78
C ALA A 36 10.40 -6.81 14.14
N TYR A 37 10.35 -6.37 12.88
CA TYR A 37 11.51 -5.82 12.17
C TYR A 37 12.06 -4.57 12.87
N VAL A 38 11.17 -3.64 13.24
CA VAL A 38 11.55 -2.39 13.90
C VAL A 38 12.20 -2.69 15.26
N ASN A 39 11.56 -3.52 16.07
CA ASN A 39 12.07 -3.85 17.40
C ASN A 39 13.40 -4.60 17.32
N GLY A 40 13.52 -5.58 16.45
CA GLY A 40 14.75 -6.37 16.29
C GLY A 40 15.90 -5.53 15.73
N THR A 41 15.63 -4.71 14.74
CA THR A 41 16.65 -3.85 14.13
C THR A 41 17.12 -2.78 15.08
N ALA A 42 16.21 -2.15 15.81
CA ALA A 42 16.55 -1.13 16.82
C ALA A 42 17.44 -1.74 17.92
N GLU A 43 17.13 -2.95 18.37
CA GLU A 43 17.96 -3.65 19.34
C GLU A 43 19.36 -3.90 18.81
N MET A 44 19.49 -4.41 17.58
CA MET A 44 20.79 -4.64 16.95
C MET A 44 21.61 -3.36 16.78
N MET A 45 20.95 -2.24 16.47
CA MET A 45 21.61 -0.95 16.29
C MET A 45 21.82 -0.19 17.58
N ASN A 46 21.33 -0.72 18.70
CA ASN A 46 21.38 -0.09 20.02
C ASN A 46 20.75 1.32 20.01
N ILE A 47 19.61 1.44 19.38
CA ILE A 47 18.79 2.65 19.33
C ILE A 47 17.38 2.35 19.81
N LYS A 48 16.59 3.40 20.07
CA LYS A 48 15.20 3.23 20.45
C LYS A 48 14.36 2.89 19.22
N PRO A 49 13.35 2.01 19.35
CA PRO A 49 12.42 1.73 18.23
C PRO A 49 11.79 2.99 17.65
N GLU A 50 11.44 3.97 18.50
CA GLU A 50 10.86 5.24 18.06
C GLU A 50 11.78 6.02 17.13
N ASP A 51 13.10 5.96 17.36
CA ASP A 51 14.07 6.64 16.53
C ASP A 51 14.18 5.99 15.16
N LEU A 52 14.09 4.66 15.10
CA LEU A 52 14.05 3.95 13.82
C LEU A 52 12.78 4.28 13.05
N VAL A 53 11.63 4.33 13.71
CA VAL A 53 10.36 4.71 13.08
C VAL A 53 10.44 6.13 12.53
N LYS A 54 11.02 7.07 13.26
CA LYS A 54 11.22 8.44 12.77
C LYS A 54 12.07 8.47 11.50
N ASN A 55 13.11 7.65 11.45
CA ASN A 55 13.96 7.56 10.26
C ASN A 55 13.21 7.03 9.05
N ILE A 56 12.31 6.07 9.25
CA ILE A 56 11.47 5.54 8.19
C ILE A 56 10.44 6.58 7.74
N THR A 57 9.75 7.22 8.68
CA THR A 57 8.63 8.11 8.38
C THR A 57 9.03 9.47 7.83
N LYS A 58 10.31 9.84 7.95
CA LYS A 58 10.78 11.11 7.38
C LYS A 58 10.57 11.20 5.86
N ASP A 59 10.55 10.07 5.18
CA ASP A 59 10.35 9.97 3.73
C ASP A 59 8.90 9.71 3.35
N ILE A 60 8.01 9.65 4.32
CA ILE A 60 6.58 9.44 4.10
C ILE A 60 5.85 10.76 4.37
N PRO A 61 5.25 11.40 3.34
CA PRO A 61 4.60 12.71 3.51
C PRO A 61 3.58 12.79 4.64
N LEU A 62 2.78 11.73 4.88
CA LEU A 62 1.85 11.73 6.01
C LEU A 62 2.55 11.56 7.37
N GLY A 63 3.85 11.27 7.38
CA GLY A 63 4.65 11.22 8.62
C GLY A 63 4.37 10.02 9.52
N ILE A 64 3.71 9.00 9.00
CA ILE A 64 3.37 7.77 9.73
C ILE A 64 3.69 6.56 8.88
N ILE A 65 3.88 5.41 9.52
CA ILE A 65 3.81 4.12 8.83
C ILE A 65 2.32 3.77 8.80
N PRO A 66 1.69 3.68 7.61
CA PRO A 66 0.27 3.38 7.53
C PRO A 66 -0.09 2.08 8.26
N ASP A 67 -1.17 2.10 9.02
CA ASP A 67 -1.68 0.91 9.69
C ASP A 67 -2.15 -0.11 8.64
N ASP A 68 -1.87 -1.39 8.86
CA ASP A 68 -2.25 -2.45 7.93
C ASP A 68 -3.77 -2.51 7.69
N ARG A 69 -4.56 -2.17 8.70
CA ARG A 69 -6.02 -2.10 8.58
C ARG A 69 -6.45 -0.99 7.62
N ASP A 70 -5.82 0.18 7.69
CA ASP A 70 -6.13 1.27 6.78
C ASP A 70 -5.77 0.92 5.34
N CYS A 71 -4.65 0.21 5.15
CA CYS A 71 -4.26 -0.29 3.83
C CYS A 71 -5.26 -1.32 3.30
N ALA A 72 -5.71 -2.24 4.15
CA ALA A 72 -6.72 -3.23 3.78
C ALA A 72 -8.05 -2.58 3.41
N ASN A 73 -8.43 -1.49 4.09
CA ASN A 73 -9.66 -0.75 3.78
C ASN A 73 -9.65 -0.18 2.36
N ALA A 74 -8.52 0.25 1.85
CA ALA A 74 -8.40 0.72 0.48
C ALA A 74 -8.68 -0.42 -0.53
N ALA A 75 -8.14 -1.60 -0.29
CA ALA A 75 -8.41 -2.77 -1.12
C ALA A 75 -9.88 -3.20 -1.05
N LEU A 76 -10.47 -3.17 0.14
CA LEU A 76 -11.88 -3.48 0.34
C LEU A 76 -12.79 -2.49 -0.41
N PHE A 77 -12.44 -1.21 -0.39
CA PHE A 77 -13.16 -0.20 -1.18
C PHE A 77 -13.20 -0.57 -2.65
N LEU A 78 -12.03 -0.88 -3.24
CA LEU A 78 -11.96 -1.24 -4.66
C LEU A 78 -12.70 -2.54 -4.98
N ALA A 79 -12.79 -3.47 -4.04
CA ALA A 79 -13.54 -4.72 -4.20
C ALA A 79 -15.03 -4.55 -3.98
N SER A 80 -15.48 -3.45 -3.40
CA SER A 80 -16.87 -3.23 -3.01
C SER A 80 -17.70 -2.63 -4.15
N ASP A 81 -19.02 -2.61 -3.96
CA ASP A 81 -19.96 -1.98 -4.88
C ASP A 81 -19.78 -0.46 -4.98
N LEU A 82 -19.09 0.15 -4.00
CA LEU A 82 -18.76 1.57 -4.05
C LEU A 82 -17.82 1.89 -5.21
N ALA A 83 -17.10 0.90 -5.72
CA ALA A 83 -16.16 1.04 -6.82
C ALA A 83 -16.67 0.41 -8.13
N ASN A 84 -17.98 0.33 -8.32
CA ASN A 84 -18.61 -0.42 -9.43
C ASN A 84 -18.16 -0.01 -10.82
N VAL A 85 -17.76 1.24 -11.01
CA VAL A 85 -17.31 1.75 -12.32
C VAL A 85 -15.80 1.97 -12.37
N ILE A 86 -15.07 1.44 -11.40
CA ILE A 86 -13.61 1.58 -11.33
C ILE A 86 -12.98 0.27 -11.81
N THR A 87 -12.23 0.34 -12.91
CA THR A 87 -11.41 -0.76 -13.40
C THR A 87 -10.17 -0.21 -14.08
N GLY A 88 -9.08 -0.94 -14.04
CA GLY A 88 -7.80 -0.50 -14.59
C GLY A 88 -7.11 0.59 -13.79
N ALA A 89 -7.56 0.86 -12.58
CA ALA A 89 -6.98 1.87 -11.73
C ALA A 89 -5.78 1.34 -10.97
N ASN A 90 -4.87 2.25 -10.65
CA ASN A 90 -3.73 1.99 -9.78
C ASN A 90 -3.82 2.97 -8.61
N LEU A 91 -3.96 2.44 -7.41
CA LEU A 91 -4.15 3.24 -6.20
C LEU A 91 -2.93 3.11 -5.30
N ASP A 92 -2.27 4.23 -5.04
CA ASP A 92 -1.15 4.28 -4.10
C ASP A 92 -1.68 4.36 -2.68
N VAL A 93 -1.29 3.40 -1.83
CA VAL A 93 -1.74 3.27 -0.45
C VAL A 93 -0.50 3.16 0.43
N ASN A 94 0.20 4.28 0.61
CA ASN A 94 1.52 4.29 1.23
C ASN A 94 1.86 5.60 1.95
N GLY A 95 0.85 6.39 2.31
CA GLY A 95 1.07 7.67 2.98
C GLY A 95 1.71 8.74 2.10
N GLY A 96 1.80 8.51 0.80
CA GLY A 96 2.43 9.42 -0.15
C GLY A 96 3.91 9.15 -0.40
N GLU A 97 4.46 8.07 0.14
CA GLU A 97 5.88 7.73 -0.02
C GLU A 97 6.27 7.57 -1.49
N PHE A 98 5.44 6.89 -2.26
CA PHE A 98 5.60 6.71 -3.70
C PHE A 98 4.34 7.19 -4.41
N MET A 99 4.51 7.75 -5.60
CA MET A 99 3.39 8.18 -6.44
C MET A 99 3.57 7.56 -7.83
N SER A 100 2.62 6.71 -8.18
CA SER A 100 2.63 6.05 -9.49
C SER A 100 1.98 6.90 -10.59
#